data_ed7d318fbdd43c3e5b1cd9ed90871722
#
_entry.id   ed7d318fbdd43c3e5b1cd9ed90871722
#
_cell.length_a   1.000
_cell.length_b   1.000
_cell.length_c   1.000
_cell.angle_alpha   90.00
_cell.angle_beta   90.00
_cell.angle_gamma   90.00
#
_symmetry.space_group_name_H-M   'P 1'
#
loop_
_entity.id
_entity.type
_entity.pdbx_description
1 polymer ?
#
loop_
_entity_poly.entity_id
_entity_poly.type
_entity_poly.pdbx_seq_one_letter_code
_entity_poly.pdbx_strand_id
1 'polypeptide(L)'
;MLSVPRDLWVNVTGIGEQRINTAYFLAEIEEPGTGAQNAKDTIEQNFGVKMDYYILIQFEGLTTVVDAIGGVDVNIPSPMSGYDTGVIHMDGTQALAFVRDRSGSDDFFRMARGQIFITSLWKQLLQPNQWGKLPAFVGSLSAVLQTDVPVWLYPRLGFALLRTGPDGIDSRVISRDEVIPFTTSGGAQVLGPNWEAIDQIVEELFGVTPE
;
A
#
# COMPACT_ATOMS: atom_id res chain seq x y z
N MET A 1 7.33 1.92 6.40
CA MET A 1 6.09 1.76 5.60
C MET A 1 4.98 1.28 6.53
N LEU A 2 3.83 1.97 6.57
CA LEU A 2 2.68 1.58 7.38
C LEU A 2 1.52 1.19 6.46
N SER A 3 0.95 0.00 6.64
CA SER A 3 -0.28 -0.42 5.98
C SER A 3 -1.48 -0.22 6.89
N VAL A 4 -2.50 0.47 6.37
CA VAL A 4 -3.72 0.81 7.10
C VAL A 4 -4.87 -0.06 6.58
N PRO A 5 -5.65 -0.73 7.46
CA PRO A 5 -6.79 -1.53 7.02
C PRO A 5 -7.87 -0.64 6.41
N ARG A 6 -8.37 -1.05 5.27
CA ARG A 6 -9.36 -0.27 4.49
C ARG A 6 -10.67 0.00 5.24
N ASP A 7 -11.03 -0.89 6.17
CA ASP A 7 -12.28 -0.80 6.94
C ASP A 7 -12.08 -0.09 8.29
N LEU A 8 -10.91 0.56 8.50
CA LEU A 8 -10.64 1.38 9.67
C LEU A 8 -11.64 2.55 9.71
N TRP A 9 -12.33 2.71 10.84
CA TRP A 9 -13.35 3.72 11.05
C TRP A 9 -12.71 5.00 11.59
N VAL A 10 -12.69 6.03 10.78
CA VAL A 10 -11.96 7.29 11.07
C VAL A 10 -12.80 8.49 10.65
N ASN A 11 -12.37 9.66 11.06
CA ASN A 11 -12.96 10.92 10.59
C ASN A 11 -12.39 11.24 9.19
N VAL A 12 -13.18 11.03 8.15
CA VAL A 12 -12.83 11.39 6.77
C VAL A 12 -13.02 12.88 6.58
N THR A 13 -11.96 13.56 6.13
CA THR A 13 -11.92 15.03 5.98
C THR A 13 -13.08 15.55 5.15
N GLY A 14 -13.86 16.48 5.73
CA GLY A 14 -15.02 17.11 5.09
C GLY A 14 -16.28 16.24 5.03
N ILE A 15 -16.21 14.95 5.44
CA ILE A 15 -17.34 13.99 5.29
C ILE A 15 -17.82 13.49 6.66
N GLY A 16 -16.90 13.29 7.63
CA GLY A 16 -17.19 12.73 8.95
C GLY A 16 -16.79 11.28 9.10
N GLU A 17 -17.32 10.59 10.12
CA GLU A 17 -16.95 9.22 10.44
C GLU A 17 -17.34 8.22 9.34
N GLN A 18 -16.35 7.60 8.73
CA GLN A 18 -16.48 6.63 7.64
C GLN A 18 -15.32 5.61 7.66
N ARG A 19 -15.41 4.59 6.80
CA ARG A 19 -14.24 3.75 6.52
C ARG A 19 -13.18 4.56 5.80
N ILE A 20 -11.92 4.43 6.17
CA ILE A 20 -10.82 5.20 5.58
C ILE A 20 -10.72 5.05 4.06
N ASN A 21 -11.07 3.88 3.50
CA ASN A 21 -11.04 3.65 2.05
C ASN A 21 -12.09 4.45 1.28
N THR A 22 -13.07 5.04 1.94
CA THR A 22 -14.09 5.87 1.29
C THR A 22 -13.61 7.31 1.07
N ALA A 23 -12.52 7.73 1.72
CA ALA A 23 -11.99 9.09 1.62
C ALA A 23 -11.73 9.52 0.17
N TYR A 24 -11.03 8.67 -0.59
CA TYR A 24 -10.80 8.91 -2.03
C TYR A 24 -12.12 8.92 -2.82
N PHE A 25 -12.91 7.86 -2.66
CA PHE A 25 -14.06 7.60 -3.52
C PHE A 25 -15.19 8.63 -3.33
N LEU A 26 -15.50 9.01 -2.09
CA LEU A 26 -16.58 9.95 -1.82
C LEU A 26 -16.22 11.36 -2.32
N ALA A 27 -14.99 11.81 -2.08
CA ALA A 27 -14.52 13.09 -2.58
C ALA A 27 -14.47 13.14 -4.11
N GLU A 28 -14.03 12.06 -4.75
CA GLU A 28 -13.96 11.96 -6.22
C GLU A 28 -15.35 11.98 -6.88
N ILE A 29 -16.39 11.46 -6.20
CA ILE A 29 -17.79 11.54 -6.67
C ILE A 29 -18.32 12.97 -6.51
N GLU A 30 -18.03 13.62 -5.38
CA GLU A 30 -18.52 14.98 -5.10
C GLU A 30 -17.86 16.00 -6.03
N GLU A 31 -16.53 15.92 -6.17
CA GLU A 31 -15.74 16.79 -7.04
C GLU A 31 -14.62 15.99 -7.70
N PRO A 32 -14.73 15.65 -9.00
CA PRO A 32 -13.72 14.90 -9.73
C PRO A 32 -12.33 15.54 -9.65
N GLY A 33 -11.33 14.73 -9.31
CA GLY A 33 -9.94 15.14 -9.15
C GLY A 33 -9.54 15.48 -7.70
N THR A 34 -10.46 15.46 -6.74
CA THR A 34 -10.16 15.77 -5.32
C THR A 34 -9.89 14.54 -4.46
N GLY A 35 -10.20 13.34 -4.95
CA GLY A 35 -10.12 12.10 -4.17
C GLY A 35 -8.75 11.84 -3.56
N ALA A 36 -7.67 12.02 -4.32
CA ALA A 36 -6.32 11.81 -3.81
C ALA A 36 -5.92 12.81 -2.72
N GLN A 37 -6.30 14.07 -2.88
CA GLN A 37 -6.05 15.08 -1.86
C GLN A 37 -6.83 14.77 -0.57
N ASN A 38 -8.11 14.44 -0.68
CA ASN A 38 -8.92 14.08 0.48
C ASN A 38 -8.37 12.86 1.24
N ALA A 39 -7.86 11.86 0.50
CA ALA A 39 -7.20 10.72 1.13
C ALA A 39 -5.92 11.12 1.89
N LYS A 40 -5.09 12.03 1.35
CA LYS A 40 -3.90 12.58 2.04
C LYS A 40 -4.31 13.34 3.32
N ASP A 41 -5.29 14.24 3.20
CA ASP A 41 -5.77 15.05 4.31
C ASP A 41 -6.39 14.19 5.42
N THR A 42 -7.09 13.12 5.05
CA THR A 42 -7.64 12.14 5.99
C THR A 42 -6.53 11.40 6.76
N ILE A 43 -5.44 11.02 6.10
CA ILE A 43 -4.27 10.42 6.76
C ILE A 43 -3.62 11.44 7.71
N GLU A 44 -3.38 12.65 7.24
CA GLU A 44 -2.78 13.71 8.05
C GLU A 44 -3.62 14.03 9.29
N GLN A 45 -4.94 14.15 9.12
CA GLN A 45 -5.88 14.44 10.20
C GLN A 45 -5.93 13.35 11.29
N ASN A 46 -5.88 12.07 10.90
CA ASN A 46 -6.06 10.96 11.85
C ASN A 46 -4.75 10.41 12.40
N PHE A 47 -3.64 10.51 11.66
CA PHE A 47 -2.35 9.93 12.06
C PHE A 47 -1.26 10.98 12.33
N GLY A 48 -1.54 12.28 12.12
CA GLY A 48 -0.55 13.34 12.27
C GLY A 48 0.60 13.30 11.26
N VAL A 49 0.54 12.40 10.26
CA VAL A 49 1.60 12.19 9.28
C VAL A 49 1.28 12.95 8.01
N LYS A 50 2.08 13.97 7.70
CA LYS A 50 1.92 14.75 6.47
C LYS A 50 2.26 13.92 5.24
N MET A 51 1.33 13.90 4.30
CA MET A 51 1.48 13.24 3.00
C MET A 51 1.84 14.24 1.92
N ASP A 52 3.11 14.29 1.49
CA ASP A 52 3.55 15.22 0.45
C ASP A 52 3.01 14.83 -0.93
N TYR A 53 3.02 13.52 -1.24
CA TYR A 53 2.64 12.99 -2.56
C TYR A 53 1.77 11.75 -2.42
N TYR A 54 1.11 11.38 -3.53
CA TYR A 54 0.40 10.12 -3.62
C TYR A 54 0.86 9.29 -4.84
N ILE A 55 0.62 8.00 -4.75
CA ILE A 55 0.71 7.06 -5.86
C ILE A 55 -0.55 6.19 -5.83
N LEU A 56 -1.40 6.34 -6.83
CA LEU A 56 -2.58 5.51 -7.05
C LEU A 56 -2.23 4.42 -8.05
N ILE A 57 -2.40 3.15 -7.66
CA ILE A 57 -2.11 1.99 -8.50
C ILE A 57 -3.42 1.38 -8.96
N GLN A 58 -3.61 1.28 -10.27
CA GLN A 58 -4.72 0.55 -10.88
C GLN A 58 -4.33 -0.92 -11.02
N PHE A 59 -5.04 -1.80 -10.34
CA PHE A 59 -4.71 -3.24 -10.33
C PHE A 59 -4.74 -3.90 -11.70
N GLU A 60 -5.58 -3.40 -12.63
CA GLU A 60 -5.69 -3.93 -13.99
C GLU A 60 -4.35 -3.88 -14.75
N GLY A 61 -3.51 -2.92 -14.43
CA GLY A 61 -2.21 -2.79 -15.07
C GLY A 61 -1.06 -3.49 -14.35
N LEU A 62 -1.30 -4.06 -13.16
CA LEU A 62 -0.25 -4.76 -12.41
C LEU A 62 0.35 -5.91 -13.24
N THR A 63 -0.48 -6.62 -13.99
CA THR A 63 -0.04 -7.70 -14.90
C THR A 63 0.98 -7.19 -15.90
N THR A 64 0.69 -6.07 -16.56
CA THR A 64 1.58 -5.46 -17.57
C THR A 64 2.93 -5.05 -16.96
N VAL A 65 2.91 -4.48 -15.76
CA VAL A 65 4.13 -4.04 -15.06
C VAL A 65 5.01 -5.24 -14.68
N VAL A 66 4.41 -6.29 -14.14
CA VAL A 66 5.14 -7.51 -13.75
C VAL A 66 5.70 -8.24 -14.96
N ASP A 67 4.90 -8.36 -16.04
CA ASP A 67 5.33 -9.05 -17.26
C ASP A 67 6.44 -8.28 -18.00
N ALA A 68 6.45 -6.95 -17.93
CA ALA A 68 7.50 -6.10 -18.53
C ALA A 68 8.91 -6.40 -17.98
N ILE A 69 9.00 -6.87 -16.74
CA ILE A 69 10.27 -7.31 -16.12
C ILE A 69 10.49 -8.82 -16.19
N GLY A 70 9.54 -9.55 -16.77
CA GLY A 70 9.60 -11.00 -16.93
C GLY A 70 9.20 -11.79 -15.69
N GLY A 71 8.22 -11.29 -14.94
CA GLY A 71 7.74 -11.87 -13.69
C GLY A 71 8.44 -11.31 -12.45
N VAL A 72 8.00 -11.74 -11.27
CA VAL A 72 8.56 -11.36 -9.97
C VAL A 72 8.79 -12.57 -9.08
N ASP A 73 9.95 -12.63 -8.43
CA ASP A 73 10.29 -13.65 -7.45
C ASP A 73 9.78 -13.22 -6.07
N VAL A 74 8.65 -13.79 -5.66
CA VAL A 74 8.00 -13.45 -4.39
C VAL A 74 8.48 -14.40 -3.29
N ASN A 75 9.05 -13.83 -2.23
CA ASN A 75 9.49 -14.59 -1.06
C ASN A 75 8.34 -14.78 -0.07
N ILE A 76 7.77 -15.97 -0.01
CA ILE A 76 6.64 -16.35 0.86
C ILE A 76 7.21 -16.79 2.23
N PRO A 77 7.00 -16.03 3.31
CA PRO A 77 7.58 -16.34 4.61
C PRO A 77 6.90 -17.50 5.35
N SER A 78 5.62 -17.73 5.04
CA SER A 78 4.80 -18.82 5.60
C SER A 78 3.71 -19.20 4.59
N PRO A 79 3.18 -20.43 4.60
CA PRO A 79 2.19 -20.87 3.63
C PRO A 79 0.99 -19.89 3.58
N MET A 80 0.65 -19.39 2.38
CA MET A 80 -0.46 -18.46 2.16
C MET A 80 -0.96 -18.51 0.71
N SER A 81 -2.25 -18.28 0.51
CA SER A 81 -2.86 -18.20 -0.84
C SER A 81 -2.60 -19.43 -1.72
N GLY A 82 -2.48 -20.61 -1.12
CA GLY A 82 -2.17 -21.85 -1.85
C GLY A 82 -0.71 -22.03 -2.24
N TYR A 83 0.19 -21.14 -1.83
CA TYR A 83 1.63 -21.26 -2.00
C TYR A 83 2.31 -21.72 -0.71
N ASP A 84 3.33 -22.58 -0.85
CA ASP A 84 4.21 -22.98 0.24
C ASP A 84 5.25 -21.88 0.54
N THR A 85 5.94 -22.02 1.68
CA THR A 85 7.06 -21.16 2.06
C THR A 85 8.21 -21.27 1.05
N GLY A 86 8.78 -20.14 0.68
CA GLY A 86 9.93 -20.07 -0.24
C GLY A 86 9.79 -19.00 -1.29
N VAL A 87 10.72 -18.99 -2.24
CA VAL A 87 10.71 -18.06 -3.37
C VAL A 87 9.91 -18.67 -4.50
N ILE A 88 8.84 -17.98 -4.90
CA ILE A 88 7.95 -18.41 -5.98
C ILE A 88 8.02 -17.36 -7.10
N HIS A 89 8.39 -17.81 -8.30
CA HIS A 89 8.32 -16.96 -9.49
C HIS A 89 6.87 -16.81 -9.94
N MET A 90 6.39 -15.58 -10.06
CA MET A 90 5.03 -15.24 -10.46
C MET A 90 5.05 -14.37 -11.72
N ASP A 91 4.29 -14.75 -12.74
CA ASP A 91 3.94 -13.87 -13.85
C ASP A 91 2.93 -12.80 -13.38
N GLY A 92 2.56 -11.86 -14.27
CA GLY A 92 1.64 -10.78 -13.93
C GLY A 92 0.27 -11.26 -13.49
N THR A 93 -0.25 -12.35 -14.07
CA THR A 93 -1.54 -12.93 -13.69
C THR A 93 -1.50 -13.56 -12.31
N GLN A 94 -0.44 -14.32 -12.02
CA GLN A 94 -0.23 -14.96 -10.72
C GLN A 94 0.02 -13.92 -9.62
N ALA A 95 0.81 -12.89 -9.91
CA ALA A 95 1.07 -11.77 -9.00
C ALA A 95 -0.23 -11.00 -8.64
N LEU A 96 -1.06 -10.72 -9.66
CA LEU A 96 -2.36 -10.08 -9.44
C LEU A 96 -3.29 -10.97 -8.61
N ALA A 97 -3.35 -12.27 -8.90
CA ALA A 97 -4.12 -13.24 -8.13
C ALA A 97 -3.65 -13.28 -6.66
N PHE A 98 -2.33 -13.34 -6.43
CA PHE A 98 -1.73 -13.34 -5.10
C PHE A 98 -2.09 -12.11 -4.27
N VAL A 99 -1.97 -10.91 -4.84
CA VAL A 99 -2.28 -9.65 -4.14
C VAL A 99 -3.80 -9.49 -3.90
N ARG A 100 -4.64 -9.99 -4.80
CA ARG A 100 -6.11 -9.91 -4.72
C ARG A 100 -6.75 -11.06 -3.94
N ASP A 101 -6.01 -12.10 -3.60
CA ASP A 101 -6.58 -13.30 -2.97
C ASP A 101 -7.32 -12.95 -1.67
N ARG A 102 -8.53 -13.50 -1.54
CA ARG A 102 -9.41 -13.37 -0.37
C ARG A 102 -9.75 -14.72 0.26
N SER A 103 -9.21 -15.82 -0.28
CA SER A 103 -9.51 -17.17 0.18
C SER A 103 -8.94 -17.41 1.59
N GLY A 104 -9.83 -17.69 2.53
CA GLY A 104 -9.47 -18.09 3.91
C GLY A 104 -8.78 -17.04 4.75
N SER A 105 -8.78 -15.76 4.32
CA SER A 105 -8.07 -14.70 5.01
C SER A 105 -8.89 -13.41 5.10
N ASP A 106 -8.69 -12.68 6.19
CA ASP A 106 -9.23 -11.34 6.34
C ASP A 106 -8.35 -10.28 5.64
N ASP A 107 -8.73 -9.02 5.79
CA ASP A 107 -8.07 -7.88 5.17
C ASP A 107 -6.60 -7.71 5.60
N PHE A 108 -6.24 -8.12 6.82
CA PHE A 108 -4.88 -8.05 7.35
C PHE A 108 -3.90 -8.92 6.55
N PHE A 109 -4.31 -10.14 6.18
CA PHE A 109 -3.49 -11.00 5.33
C PHE A 109 -3.31 -10.43 3.92
N ARG A 110 -4.32 -9.70 3.41
CA ARG A 110 -4.19 -9.04 2.11
C ARG A 110 -3.18 -7.90 2.16
N MET A 111 -3.16 -7.10 3.22
CA MET A 111 -2.15 -6.06 3.43
C MET A 111 -0.75 -6.64 3.53
N ALA A 112 -0.57 -7.73 4.31
CA ALA A 112 0.69 -8.43 4.41
C ALA A 112 1.19 -8.94 3.04
N ARG A 113 0.31 -9.56 2.23
CA ARG A 113 0.64 -9.98 0.85
C ARG A 113 1.05 -8.80 -0.03
N GLY A 114 0.35 -7.68 0.06
CA GLY A 114 0.74 -6.45 -0.63
C GLY A 114 2.14 -5.97 -0.28
N GLN A 115 2.50 -5.98 1.01
CA GLN A 115 3.85 -5.63 1.47
C GLN A 115 4.91 -6.63 0.98
N ILE A 116 4.62 -7.94 1.08
CA ILE A 116 5.51 -9.00 0.57
C ILE A 116 5.77 -8.80 -0.91
N PHE A 117 4.71 -8.57 -1.69
CA PHE A 117 4.81 -8.33 -3.14
C PHE A 117 5.65 -7.10 -3.47
N ILE A 118 5.35 -5.94 -2.86
CA ILE A 118 6.08 -4.68 -3.10
C ILE A 118 7.56 -4.84 -2.74
N THR A 119 7.86 -5.45 -1.60
CA THR A 119 9.24 -5.69 -1.16
C THR A 119 9.97 -6.64 -2.11
N SER A 120 9.30 -7.69 -2.60
CA SER A 120 9.87 -8.65 -3.55
C SER A 120 10.14 -8.01 -4.91
N LEU A 121 9.19 -7.23 -5.43
CA LEU A 121 9.35 -6.45 -6.66
C LEU A 121 10.53 -5.49 -6.55
N TRP A 122 10.66 -4.82 -5.42
CA TRP A 122 11.76 -3.92 -5.12
C TRP A 122 13.10 -4.65 -5.13
N LYS A 123 13.21 -5.78 -4.38
CA LYS A 123 14.42 -6.62 -4.35
C LYS A 123 14.86 -7.04 -5.75
N GLN A 124 13.90 -7.39 -6.60
CA GLN A 124 14.19 -7.82 -7.96
C GLN A 124 14.69 -6.67 -8.84
N LEU A 125 14.08 -5.50 -8.77
CA LEU A 125 14.49 -4.32 -9.56
C LEU A 125 15.90 -3.84 -9.21
N LEU A 126 16.38 -4.08 -7.99
CA LEU A 126 17.73 -3.76 -7.56
C LEU A 126 18.80 -4.71 -8.12
N GLN A 127 18.42 -5.88 -8.64
CA GLN A 127 19.37 -6.84 -9.18
C GLN A 127 19.98 -6.31 -10.50
N PRO A 128 21.31 -6.36 -10.67
CA PRO A 128 21.97 -5.86 -11.88
C PRO A 128 21.47 -6.49 -13.19
N ASN A 129 21.05 -7.74 -13.16
CA ASN A 129 20.48 -8.46 -14.33
C ASN A 129 19.13 -7.91 -14.79
N GLN A 130 18.44 -7.12 -13.96
CA GLN A 130 17.15 -6.48 -14.30
C GLN A 130 17.32 -5.06 -14.89
N TRP A 131 18.49 -4.46 -14.78
CA TRP A 131 18.69 -3.07 -15.21
C TRP A 131 18.40 -2.85 -16.69
N GLY A 132 18.64 -3.85 -17.54
CA GLY A 132 18.24 -3.81 -18.96
C GLY A 132 16.74 -3.72 -19.20
N LYS A 133 15.91 -4.13 -18.22
CA LYS A 133 14.45 -4.10 -18.29
C LYS A 133 13.84 -2.84 -17.66
N LEU A 134 14.63 -2.02 -16.96
CA LEU A 134 14.15 -0.79 -16.30
C LEU A 134 13.43 0.17 -17.25
N PRO A 135 13.87 0.41 -18.51
CA PRO A 135 13.14 1.28 -19.43
C PRO A 135 11.72 0.76 -19.74
N ALA A 136 11.57 -0.55 -19.96
CA ALA A 136 10.27 -1.19 -20.21
C ALA A 136 9.37 -1.11 -18.95
N PHE A 137 9.95 -1.36 -17.77
CA PHE A 137 9.27 -1.22 -16.49
C PHE A 137 8.75 0.22 -16.29
N VAL A 138 9.61 1.23 -16.42
CA VAL A 138 9.22 2.64 -16.28
C VAL A 138 8.15 3.02 -17.30
N GLY A 139 8.28 2.54 -18.54
CA GLY A 139 7.27 2.76 -19.59
C GLY A 139 5.90 2.16 -19.25
N SER A 140 5.89 0.96 -18.60
CA SER A 140 4.65 0.31 -18.20
C SER A 140 3.98 0.98 -16.99
N LEU A 141 4.77 1.60 -16.09
CA LEU A 141 4.24 2.30 -14.92
C LEU A 141 3.31 3.46 -15.29
N SER A 142 3.61 4.18 -16.38
CA SER A 142 2.79 5.32 -16.82
C SER A 142 1.35 4.94 -17.17
N ALA A 143 1.11 3.67 -17.49
CA ALA A 143 -0.24 3.15 -17.82
C ALA A 143 -1.04 2.73 -16.58
N VAL A 144 -0.38 2.58 -15.42
CA VAL A 144 -0.98 2.01 -14.20
C VAL A 144 -0.86 2.90 -12.97
N LEU A 145 0.03 3.88 -13.01
CA LEU A 145 0.23 4.81 -11.91
C LEU A 145 -0.36 6.18 -12.24
N GLN A 146 -1.16 6.67 -11.31
CA GLN A 146 -1.49 8.09 -11.23
C GLN A 146 -0.78 8.66 -10.01
N THR A 147 -0.04 9.76 -10.19
CA THR A 147 0.75 10.37 -9.12
C THR A 147 0.94 11.87 -9.34
N ASP A 148 1.07 12.60 -8.25
CA ASP A 148 1.46 14.03 -8.22
C ASP A 148 2.96 14.22 -7.93
N VAL A 149 3.74 13.12 -7.83
CA VAL A 149 5.20 13.22 -7.64
C VAL A 149 5.83 13.88 -8.86
N PRO A 150 6.52 15.04 -8.69
CA PRO A 150 7.15 15.73 -9.81
C PRO A 150 8.27 14.89 -10.44
N VAL A 151 8.36 14.87 -11.77
CA VAL A 151 9.33 14.05 -12.52
C VAL A 151 10.78 14.33 -12.11
N TRP A 152 11.11 15.59 -11.76
CA TRP A 152 12.45 15.95 -11.31
C TRP A 152 12.85 15.28 -9.98
N LEU A 153 11.88 14.79 -9.19
CA LEU A 153 12.15 14.11 -7.92
C LEU A 153 12.48 12.62 -8.12
N TYR A 154 12.14 12.01 -9.26
CA TYR A 154 12.35 10.59 -9.52
C TYR A 154 13.81 10.15 -9.35
N PRO A 155 14.82 10.87 -9.86
CA PRO A 155 16.21 10.46 -9.66
C PRO A 155 16.62 10.45 -8.17
N ARG A 156 16.13 11.44 -7.40
CA ARG A 156 16.40 11.53 -5.95
C ARG A 156 15.72 10.40 -5.19
N LEU A 157 14.48 10.09 -5.50
CA LEU A 157 13.76 8.97 -4.91
C LEU A 157 14.42 7.64 -5.28
N GLY A 158 14.77 7.45 -6.55
CA GLY A 158 15.49 6.26 -7.01
C GLY A 158 16.82 6.09 -6.27
N PHE A 159 17.61 7.16 -6.11
CA PHE A 159 18.86 7.10 -5.36
C PHE A 159 18.64 6.80 -3.87
N ALA A 160 17.65 7.43 -3.24
CA ALA A 160 17.30 7.15 -1.85
C ALA A 160 16.92 5.68 -1.65
N LEU A 161 16.10 5.15 -2.53
CA LEU A 161 15.68 3.76 -2.53
C LEU A 161 16.88 2.81 -2.74
N LEU A 162 17.78 3.09 -3.70
CA LEU A 162 19.00 2.30 -3.92
C LEU A 162 19.90 2.29 -2.67
N ARG A 163 20.02 3.43 -1.99
CA ARG A 163 20.85 3.57 -0.79
C ARG A 163 20.26 2.82 0.41
N THR A 164 18.95 2.87 0.59
CA THR A 164 18.24 2.21 1.69
C THR A 164 18.26 0.71 1.52
N GLY A 165 18.16 0.24 0.27
CA GLY A 165 18.01 -1.19 -0.02
C GLY A 165 16.68 -1.77 0.48
N PRO A 166 16.35 -2.99 0.10
CA PRO A 166 15.06 -3.61 0.47
C PRO A 166 14.96 -3.96 1.96
N ASP A 167 16.08 -4.23 2.61
CA ASP A 167 16.11 -4.60 4.03
C ASP A 167 16.15 -3.37 4.97
N GLY A 168 16.34 -2.16 4.40
CA GLY A 168 16.28 -0.90 5.14
C GLY A 168 14.87 -0.30 5.25
N ILE A 169 13.83 -0.99 4.75
CA ILE A 169 12.44 -0.55 4.87
C ILE A 169 11.79 -1.22 6.07
N ASP A 170 11.57 -0.46 7.14
CA ASP A 170 10.72 -0.92 8.24
C ASP A 170 9.25 -0.92 7.77
N SER A 171 8.63 -2.11 7.77
CA SER A 171 7.28 -2.35 7.29
C SER A 171 6.38 -2.83 8.42
N ARG A 172 5.36 -2.06 8.72
CA ARG A 172 4.35 -2.36 9.74
C ARG A 172 2.96 -2.41 9.13
N VAL A 173 2.10 -3.20 9.75
CA VAL A 173 0.67 -3.30 9.40
C VAL A 173 -0.11 -2.99 10.67
N ILE A 174 -1.09 -2.11 10.60
CA ILE A 174 -2.08 -1.99 11.66
C ILE A 174 -2.89 -3.29 11.65
N SER A 175 -2.66 -4.13 12.65
CA SER A 175 -3.17 -5.50 12.76
C SER A 175 -4.39 -5.59 13.69
N ARG A 176 -4.72 -6.80 14.10
CA ARG A 176 -5.86 -7.03 15.01
C ARG A 176 -5.64 -6.49 16.42
N ASP A 177 -4.39 -6.32 16.81
CA ASP A 177 -4.04 -5.85 18.17
C ASP A 177 -4.24 -4.32 18.28
N GLU A 178 -4.21 -3.61 17.15
CA GLU A 178 -4.39 -2.16 17.07
C GLU A 178 -5.82 -1.73 16.70
N VAL A 179 -6.77 -2.69 16.54
CA VAL A 179 -8.14 -2.36 16.17
C VAL A 179 -9.18 -3.13 16.97
N ILE A 180 -10.37 -2.57 17.10
CA ILE A 180 -11.52 -3.15 17.79
C ILE A 180 -12.66 -3.30 16.78
N PRO A 181 -13.03 -4.53 16.36
CA PRO A 181 -14.16 -4.73 15.46
C PRO A 181 -15.47 -4.31 16.12
N PHE A 182 -16.29 -3.54 15.38
CA PHE A 182 -17.62 -3.19 15.84
C PHE A 182 -18.60 -3.05 14.68
N THR A 183 -19.90 -2.95 15.01
CA THR A 183 -20.96 -2.72 14.01
C THR A 183 -21.55 -1.33 14.24
N THR A 184 -21.54 -0.52 13.20
CA THR A 184 -22.13 0.83 13.24
C THR A 184 -23.67 0.76 13.40
N SER A 185 -24.27 1.87 13.76
CA SER A 185 -25.75 1.98 13.83
C SER A 185 -26.44 1.67 12.51
N GLY A 186 -25.76 1.84 11.38
CA GLY A 186 -26.22 1.47 10.04
C GLY A 186 -25.99 0.01 9.66
N GLY A 187 -25.46 -0.84 10.58
CA GLY A 187 -25.24 -2.26 10.36
C GLY A 187 -23.93 -2.59 9.63
N ALA A 188 -23.06 -1.64 9.36
CA ALA A 188 -21.78 -1.89 8.73
C ALA A 188 -20.76 -2.43 9.75
N GLN A 189 -20.10 -3.54 9.42
CA GLN A 189 -18.97 -4.06 10.21
C GLN A 189 -17.71 -3.25 9.85
N VAL A 190 -17.05 -2.69 10.86
CA VAL A 190 -15.91 -1.81 10.73
C VAL A 190 -14.86 -2.07 11.82
N LEU A 191 -13.70 -1.46 11.71
CA LEU A 191 -12.59 -1.58 12.64
C LEU A 191 -12.39 -0.23 13.35
N GLY A 192 -12.73 -0.16 14.63
CA GLY A 192 -12.42 1.01 15.47
C GLY A 192 -10.92 1.06 15.75
N PRO A 193 -10.27 2.22 15.62
CA PRO A 193 -8.86 2.35 15.94
C PRO A 193 -8.61 2.28 17.46
N ASN A 194 -7.61 1.55 17.88
CA ASN A 194 -6.98 1.70 19.19
C ASN A 194 -5.85 2.73 19.02
N TRP A 195 -6.20 4.01 19.19
CA TRP A 195 -5.26 5.11 18.93
C TRP A 195 -3.99 5.01 19.78
N GLU A 196 -4.08 4.60 21.03
CA GLU A 196 -2.90 4.43 21.89
C GLU A 196 -1.85 3.49 21.27
N ALA A 197 -2.28 2.37 20.71
CA ALA A 197 -1.38 1.42 20.05
C ALA A 197 -0.93 1.90 18.67
N ILE A 198 -1.83 2.55 17.90
CA ILE A 198 -1.52 3.09 16.57
C ILE A 198 -0.52 4.24 16.66
N ASP A 199 -0.70 5.15 17.62
CA ASP A 199 0.18 6.31 17.82
C ASP A 199 1.61 5.90 18.18
N GLN A 200 1.78 4.82 18.96
CA GLN A 200 3.09 4.25 19.23
C GLN A 200 3.79 3.79 17.94
N ILE A 201 3.06 3.11 17.04
CA ILE A 201 3.61 2.68 15.74
C ILE A 201 3.95 3.88 14.87
N VAL A 202 3.11 4.91 14.87
CA VAL A 202 3.31 6.14 14.10
C VAL A 202 4.52 6.90 14.61
N GLU A 203 4.67 7.05 15.93
CA GLU A 203 5.83 7.70 16.55
C GLU A 203 7.14 6.94 16.23
N GLU A 204 7.15 5.60 16.37
CA GLU A 204 8.31 4.77 16.03
C GLU A 204 8.73 4.88 14.57
N LEU A 205 7.76 4.94 13.63
CA LEU A 205 8.04 4.93 12.20
C LEU A 205 8.34 6.32 11.61
N PHE A 206 7.66 7.35 12.10
CA PHE A 206 7.67 8.67 11.48
C PHE A 206 8.19 9.78 12.41
N GLY A 207 8.38 9.49 13.71
CA GLY A 207 8.86 10.46 14.68
C GLY A 207 7.87 11.62 14.93
N VAL A 208 6.58 11.38 14.68
CA VAL A 208 5.50 12.35 14.93
C VAL A 208 4.61 11.81 16.05
N THR A 209 4.18 12.68 16.92
CA THR A 209 3.19 12.37 17.96
C THR A 209 1.86 12.98 17.47
N PRO A 210 0.85 12.16 17.15
CA PRO A 210 -0.49 12.68 16.83
C PRO A 210 -1.05 13.51 18.00
N GLU A 211 -1.72 14.62 17.68
CA GLU A 211 -2.34 15.52 18.68
C GLU A 211 -3.69 15.00 19.18
#